data_61c9141930fa0233a1ea788b35b98de9
#
_entry.id   61c9141930fa0233a1ea788b35b98de9
#
_cell.length_a   1.000
_cell.length_b   1.000
_cell.length_c   1.000
_cell.angle_alpha   90.00
_cell.angle_beta   90.00
_cell.angle_gamma   90.00
#
_symmetry.space_group_name_H-M   'P 1'
#
loop_
_entity.id
_entity.type
_entity.pdbx_description
1 polymer ?
#
loop_
_entity_poly.entity_id
_entity_poly.type
_entity_poly.pdbx_seq_one_letter_code
_entity_poly.pdbx_strand_id
1 'polypeptide(L)'
;MGFGNVGRALLKLLISKETELRRKYDVRWRLTGIASRRIGWVANPDGLKPIAVLGGFFPGAPNTSRNVREWLEQSKADVLFETSSLVAPTGQPAIDHLTAALESGAHAITANKGPLVHAYKELVALAKEKQRCFLFESTVMDGMPIFSLFPLGLPASELRGFSGVLNSTTNVVLTEIERGRSFAEAIQRAQSMGIAETDPEQDLDGSDSAVKVATLVTVLMGIPTKIESVQRAGIRALSEEKIRSVRSAGMRYKLVCRAERRGDGVECRVAPELLLVSDPMAGLEGTSSAIRFDLDLFSFSLVEHNPGVEATAYGLLADFLRAVQS
;
A
#
# COMPACT_ATOMS: atom_id res chain seq x y z
N MET A 1 -4.39 9.09 -11.30
CA MET A 1 -5.10 7.92 -11.84
C MET A 1 -5.73 7.13 -10.69
N GLY A 2 -7.05 6.80 -10.76
CA GLY A 2 -7.77 6.28 -9.60
C GLY A 2 -8.19 7.38 -8.61
N PHE A 3 -9.45 7.80 -8.60
CA PHE A 3 -9.94 8.88 -7.72
C PHE A 3 -10.97 8.35 -6.71
N GLY A 4 -10.55 7.29 -5.98
CA GLY A 4 -11.25 6.69 -4.86
C GLY A 4 -10.91 7.36 -3.52
N ASN A 5 -11.00 6.61 -2.42
CA ASN A 5 -10.73 7.13 -1.07
C ASN A 5 -9.29 7.69 -0.95
N VAL A 6 -8.29 6.94 -1.39
CA VAL A 6 -6.88 7.36 -1.31
C VAL A 6 -6.60 8.59 -2.18
N GLY A 7 -7.03 8.61 -3.45
CA GLY A 7 -6.82 9.76 -4.33
C GLY A 7 -7.52 11.04 -3.84
N ARG A 8 -8.71 10.90 -3.25
CA ARG A 8 -9.43 12.02 -2.60
C ARG A 8 -8.72 12.50 -1.34
N ALA A 9 -8.21 11.59 -0.50
CA ALA A 9 -7.45 11.92 0.70
C ALA A 9 -6.15 12.64 0.34
N LEU A 10 -5.43 12.16 -0.69
CA LEU A 10 -4.23 12.83 -1.20
C LEU A 10 -4.53 14.27 -1.66
N LEU A 11 -5.60 14.47 -2.44
CA LEU A 11 -5.95 15.81 -2.90
C LEU A 11 -6.31 16.73 -1.73
N LYS A 12 -7.05 16.25 -0.73
CA LYS A 12 -7.32 17.02 0.50
C LYS A 12 -6.03 17.36 1.25
N LEU A 13 -5.11 16.41 1.34
CA LEU A 13 -3.83 16.58 2.02
C LEU A 13 -2.96 17.63 1.29
N LEU A 14 -2.85 17.56 -0.04
CA LEU A 14 -2.14 18.54 -0.86
C LEU A 14 -2.70 19.97 -0.67
N ILE A 15 -4.03 20.11 -0.63
CA ILE A 15 -4.68 21.40 -0.34
C ILE A 15 -4.33 21.90 1.05
N SER A 16 -4.46 21.06 2.07
CA SER A 16 -4.20 21.44 3.46
C SER A 16 -2.74 21.79 3.73
N LYS A 17 -1.81 21.16 2.99
CA LYS A 17 -0.36 21.36 3.11
C LYS A 17 0.22 22.39 2.13
N GLU A 18 -0.59 23.03 1.29
CA GLU A 18 -0.11 23.91 0.22
C GLU A 18 0.85 25.00 0.71
N THR A 19 0.52 25.66 1.84
CA THR A 19 1.38 26.69 2.44
C THR A 19 2.71 26.12 2.91
N GLU A 20 2.71 24.92 3.53
CA GLU A 20 3.92 24.25 4.01
C GLU A 20 4.79 23.79 2.83
N LEU A 21 4.19 23.17 1.81
CA LEU A 21 4.86 22.73 0.60
C LEU A 21 5.59 23.90 -0.09
N ARG A 22 4.92 25.04 -0.20
CA ARG A 22 5.50 26.23 -0.80
C ARG A 22 6.61 26.85 0.04
N ARG A 23 6.42 26.96 1.37
CA ARG A 23 7.34 27.72 2.23
C ARG A 23 8.60 26.90 2.61
N LYS A 24 8.42 25.61 2.88
CA LYS A 24 9.47 24.74 3.43
C LYS A 24 10.20 23.95 2.36
N TYR A 25 9.49 23.58 1.29
CA TYR A 25 10.01 22.69 0.26
C TYR A 25 10.15 23.37 -1.10
N ASP A 26 9.70 24.64 -1.24
CA ASP A 26 9.65 25.42 -2.50
C ASP A 26 8.85 24.69 -3.61
N VAL A 27 7.87 23.89 -3.22
CA VAL A 27 7.02 23.11 -4.12
C VAL A 27 5.71 23.86 -4.37
N ARG A 28 5.42 24.10 -5.66
CA ARG A 28 4.11 24.55 -6.14
C ARG A 28 3.52 23.48 -7.01
N TRP A 29 2.34 23.01 -6.67
CA TRP A 29 1.67 21.95 -7.40
C TRP A 29 0.42 22.46 -8.14
N ARG A 30 0.03 21.76 -9.17
CA ARG A 30 -1.17 22.00 -9.95
C ARG A 30 -1.80 20.68 -10.35
N LEU A 31 -3.10 20.53 -10.11
CA LEU A 31 -3.85 19.36 -10.55
C LEU A 31 -4.20 19.53 -12.03
N THR A 32 -3.58 18.75 -12.91
CA THR A 32 -3.77 18.86 -14.36
C THR A 32 -4.62 17.73 -14.94
N GLY A 33 -4.81 16.65 -14.20
CA GLY A 33 -5.61 15.55 -14.71
C GLY A 33 -6.18 14.66 -13.60
N ILE A 34 -7.35 14.09 -13.87
CA ILE A 34 -7.98 13.03 -13.07
C ILE A 34 -8.55 11.99 -14.01
N ALA A 35 -8.34 10.72 -13.69
CA ALA A 35 -8.96 9.64 -14.42
C ALA A 35 -9.43 8.52 -13.47
N SER A 36 -10.60 8.00 -13.74
CA SER A 36 -11.15 6.81 -13.07
C SER A 36 -12.26 6.19 -13.91
N ARG A 37 -12.63 4.95 -13.62
CA ARG A 37 -13.75 4.27 -14.32
C ARG A 37 -15.08 5.04 -14.26
N ARG A 38 -15.32 5.80 -13.18
CA ARG A 38 -16.58 6.57 -12.99
C ARG A 38 -16.52 7.95 -13.61
N ILE A 39 -15.35 8.58 -13.59
CA ILE A 39 -15.15 9.98 -14.05
C ILE A 39 -14.76 10.01 -15.53
N GLY A 40 -14.15 8.94 -16.04
CA GLY A 40 -13.48 8.94 -17.34
C GLY A 40 -12.12 9.63 -17.25
N TRP A 41 -11.71 10.22 -18.38
CA TRP A 41 -10.42 10.91 -18.56
C TRP A 41 -10.63 12.42 -18.54
N VAL A 42 -10.21 13.10 -17.53
CA VAL A 42 -10.32 14.56 -17.38
C VAL A 42 -8.92 15.15 -17.38
N ALA A 43 -8.64 16.08 -18.30
CA ALA A 43 -7.36 16.75 -18.41
C ALA A 43 -7.55 18.26 -18.64
N ASN A 44 -6.72 19.06 -18.00
CA ASN A 44 -6.58 20.49 -18.25
C ASN A 44 -5.14 20.91 -17.87
N PRO A 45 -4.26 21.18 -18.85
CA PRO A 45 -2.87 21.54 -18.57
C PRO A 45 -2.73 22.87 -17.82
N ASP A 46 -3.74 23.75 -17.89
CA ASP A 46 -3.76 25.03 -17.15
C ASP A 46 -4.20 24.87 -15.69
N GLY A 47 -4.71 23.68 -15.34
CA GLY A 47 -5.10 23.29 -13.99
C GLY A 47 -6.60 23.14 -13.77
N LEU A 48 -6.94 22.14 -12.98
CA LEU A 48 -8.28 21.89 -12.46
C LEU A 48 -8.40 22.57 -11.08
N LYS A 49 -9.58 23.06 -10.72
CA LYS A 49 -9.84 23.62 -9.39
C LYS A 49 -9.99 22.49 -8.36
N PRO A 50 -9.04 22.29 -7.40
CA PRO A 50 -9.03 21.12 -6.52
C PRO A 50 -10.32 20.96 -5.68
N ILE A 51 -10.85 22.06 -5.14
CA ILE A 51 -12.09 22.04 -4.33
C ILE A 51 -13.30 21.62 -5.17
N ALA A 52 -13.41 22.12 -6.42
CA ALA A 52 -14.49 21.74 -7.32
C ALA A 52 -14.42 20.23 -7.66
N VAL A 53 -13.21 19.73 -7.90
CA VAL A 53 -12.94 18.33 -8.17
C VAL A 53 -13.33 17.43 -6.98
N LEU A 54 -13.04 17.81 -5.75
CA LEU A 54 -13.50 17.11 -4.55
C LEU A 54 -15.02 17.07 -4.44
N GLY A 55 -15.71 18.14 -4.90
CA GLY A 55 -17.16 18.21 -5.02
C GLY A 55 -17.75 17.44 -6.21
N GLY A 56 -16.91 16.80 -7.04
CA GLY A 56 -17.36 16.06 -8.22
C GLY A 56 -17.65 16.93 -9.46
N PHE A 57 -17.17 18.16 -9.47
CA PHE A 57 -17.35 19.10 -10.58
C PHE A 57 -16.04 19.29 -11.36
N PHE A 58 -16.07 19.08 -12.68
CA PHE A 58 -14.91 19.10 -13.58
C PHE A 58 -15.11 20.14 -14.70
N PRO A 59 -15.06 21.46 -14.41
CA PRO A 59 -15.38 22.48 -15.38
C PRO A 59 -14.33 22.58 -16.49
N GLY A 60 -14.81 22.64 -17.73
CA GLY A 60 -13.98 22.97 -18.90
C GLY A 60 -12.98 21.92 -19.34
N ALA A 61 -13.07 20.70 -18.85
CA ALA A 61 -12.18 19.61 -19.25
C ALA A 61 -12.92 18.65 -20.20
N PRO A 62 -12.66 18.67 -21.50
CA PRO A 62 -13.24 17.71 -22.42
C PRO A 62 -12.67 16.32 -22.14
N ASN A 63 -13.55 15.34 -21.98
CA ASN A 63 -13.16 13.94 -21.84
C ASN A 63 -12.95 13.33 -23.24
N THR A 64 -11.82 13.67 -23.85
CA THR A 64 -11.51 13.25 -25.24
C THR A 64 -10.48 12.15 -25.32
N SER A 65 -9.74 11.87 -24.22
CA SER A 65 -8.73 10.83 -24.20
C SER A 65 -9.36 9.43 -24.22
N ARG A 66 -8.80 8.54 -25.01
CA ARG A 66 -9.25 7.15 -25.14
C ARG A 66 -8.42 6.16 -24.31
N ASN A 67 -7.24 6.60 -23.87
CA ASN A 67 -6.29 5.79 -23.11
C ASN A 67 -5.39 6.68 -22.22
N VAL A 68 -4.57 6.04 -21.41
CA VAL A 68 -3.68 6.74 -20.46
C VAL A 68 -2.63 7.61 -21.16
N ARG A 69 -2.11 7.22 -22.31
CA ARG A 69 -1.08 7.98 -23.03
C ARG A 69 -1.63 9.31 -23.55
N GLU A 70 -2.76 9.26 -24.25
CA GLU A 70 -3.44 10.47 -24.71
C GLU A 70 -3.81 11.41 -23.55
N TRP A 71 -4.23 10.84 -22.42
CA TRP A 71 -4.56 11.62 -21.22
C TRP A 71 -3.33 12.28 -20.60
N LEU A 72 -2.18 11.61 -20.55
CA LEU A 72 -0.92 12.18 -20.06
C LEU A 72 -0.43 13.30 -20.98
N GLU A 73 -0.49 13.12 -22.29
CA GLU A 73 -0.17 14.15 -23.28
C GLU A 73 -1.04 15.39 -23.14
N GLN A 74 -2.33 15.23 -22.91
CA GLN A 74 -3.27 16.35 -22.72
C GLN A 74 -3.10 17.02 -21.36
N SER A 75 -2.85 16.27 -20.30
CA SER A 75 -2.69 16.81 -18.95
C SER A 75 -1.33 17.46 -18.73
N LYS A 76 -0.30 17.09 -19.52
CA LYS A 76 1.09 17.54 -19.34
C LYS A 76 1.56 17.38 -17.89
N ALA A 77 1.24 16.24 -17.28
CA ALA A 77 1.56 15.99 -15.89
C ALA A 77 3.04 15.64 -15.71
N ASP A 78 3.70 16.28 -14.75
CA ASP A 78 5.09 15.98 -14.36
C ASP A 78 5.16 14.80 -13.38
N VAL A 79 4.06 14.52 -12.69
CA VAL A 79 3.93 13.44 -11.70
C VAL A 79 2.58 12.74 -11.87
N LEU A 80 2.60 11.43 -12.00
CA LEU A 80 1.42 10.58 -11.94
C LEU A 80 1.31 9.91 -10.56
N PHE A 81 0.17 10.09 -9.90
CA PHE A 81 -0.23 9.24 -8.77
C PHE A 81 -1.15 8.12 -9.27
N GLU A 82 -0.72 6.87 -9.10
CA GLU A 82 -1.48 5.68 -9.43
C GLU A 82 -2.11 5.11 -8.14
N THR A 83 -3.42 5.24 -8.00
CA THR A 83 -4.21 4.82 -6.83
C THR A 83 -5.45 4.03 -7.25
N SER A 84 -5.34 3.28 -8.35
CA SER A 84 -6.40 2.37 -8.79
C SER A 84 -6.47 1.10 -7.94
N SER A 85 -7.57 0.37 -8.06
CA SER A 85 -7.75 -0.89 -7.33
C SER A 85 -6.74 -1.94 -7.77
N LEU A 86 -6.26 -2.73 -6.81
CA LEU A 86 -5.38 -3.87 -7.07
C LEU A 86 -6.11 -4.94 -7.90
N VAL A 87 -5.44 -5.41 -8.94
CA VAL A 87 -5.77 -6.65 -9.65
C VAL A 87 -4.62 -7.62 -9.43
N ALA A 88 -4.69 -8.37 -8.34
CA ALA A 88 -3.59 -9.20 -7.86
C ALA A 88 -3.01 -10.19 -8.89
N PRO A 89 -3.81 -10.86 -9.74
CA PRO A 89 -3.27 -11.81 -10.71
C PRO A 89 -2.40 -11.20 -11.80
N THR A 90 -2.55 -9.92 -12.13
CA THR A 90 -1.90 -9.33 -13.33
C THR A 90 -1.15 -8.03 -13.06
N GLY A 91 -1.49 -7.32 -11.98
CA GLY A 91 -1.00 -5.96 -11.74
C GLY A 91 -1.54 -4.90 -12.72
N GLN A 92 -2.44 -5.31 -13.64
CA GLN A 92 -3.02 -4.42 -14.65
C GLN A 92 -4.32 -3.77 -14.15
N PRO A 93 -4.70 -2.59 -14.64
CA PRO A 93 -3.99 -1.74 -15.62
C PRO A 93 -2.91 -0.82 -15.00
N ALA A 94 -2.59 -0.98 -13.71
CA ALA A 94 -1.67 -0.09 -13.00
C ALA A 94 -0.25 -0.09 -13.61
N ILE A 95 0.22 -1.25 -14.09
CA ILE A 95 1.51 -1.35 -14.79
C ILE A 95 1.52 -0.47 -16.04
N ASP A 96 0.47 -0.54 -16.88
CA ASP A 96 0.37 0.28 -18.08
C ASP A 96 0.30 1.78 -17.76
N HIS A 97 -0.39 2.15 -16.67
CA HIS A 97 -0.46 3.54 -16.21
C HIS A 97 0.93 4.08 -15.84
N LEU A 98 1.69 3.32 -15.06
CA LEU A 98 3.03 3.70 -14.60
C LEU A 98 4.03 3.72 -15.75
N THR A 99 3.97 2.71 -16.63
CA THR A 99 4.80 2.66 -17.85
C THR A 99 4.56 3.89 -18.72
N ALA A 100 3.28 4.20 -19.02
CA ALA A 100 2.94 5.37 -19.82
C ALA A 100 3.40 6.69 -19.17
N ALA A 101 3.32 6.81 -17.83
CA ALA A 101 3.80 7.98 -17.12
C ALA A 101 5.32 8.16 -17.29
N LEU A 102 6.10 7.11 -17.05
CA LEU A 102 7.55 7.14 -17.20
C LEU A 102 7.96 7.45 -18.65
N GLU A 103 7.31 6.82 -19.63
CA GLU A 103 7.55 7.07 -21.06
C GLU A 103 7.21 8.51 -21.49
N SER A 104 6.19 9.12 -20.88
CA SER A 104 5.84 10.53 -21.13
C SER A 104 6.78 11.51 -20.43
N GLY A 105 7.72 11.04 -19.61
CA GLY A 105 8.64 11.87 -18.84
C GLY A 105 8.09 12.34 -17.50
N ALA A 106 7.01 11.76 -16.99
CA ALA A 106 6.48 12.03 -15.65
C ALA A 106 7.11 11.10 -14.61
N HIS A 107 7.23 11.56 -13.36
CA HIS A 107 7.51 10.69 -12.22
C HIS A 107 6.28 9.80 -11.95
N ALA A 108 6.50 8.56 -11.55
CA ALA A 108 5.46 7.57 -11.29
C ALA A 108 5.42 7.20 -9.79
N ILE A 109 4.30 7.48 -9.12
CA ILE A 109 4.10 7.20 -7.71
C ILE A 109 2.87 6.32 -7.56
N THR A 110 2.96 5.22 -6.81
CA THR A 110 1.84 4.29 -6.68
C THR A 110 1.57 3.85 -5.25
N ALA A 111 0.29 3.63 -4.93
CA ALA A 111 -0.16 2.90 -3.74
C ALA A 111 -0.58 1.45 -4.08
N ASN A 112 -0.40 1.01 -5.34
CA ASN A 112 -0.83 -0.30 -5.81
C ASN A 112 0.32 -1.32 -5.78
N LYS A 113 0.13 -2.42 -5.08
CA LYS A 113 1.11 -3.51 -4.92
C LYS A 113 1.37 -4.30 -6.22
N GLY A 114 0.36 -4.40 -7.09
CA GLY A 114 0.43 -5.22 -8.31
C GLY A 114 1.66 -4.94 -9.18
N PRO A 115 1.98 -3.68 -9.51
CA PRO A 115 3.17 -3.34 -10.27
C PRO A 115 4.49 -3.81 -9.65
N LEU A 116 4.56 -3.86 -8.31
CA LEU A 116 5.77 -4.29 -7.59
C LEU A 116 5.98 -5.81 -7.63
N VAL A 117 4.90 -6.57 -7.71
CA VAL A 117 4.97 -8.04 -7.84
C VAL A 117 5.25 -8.46 -9.27
N HIS A 118 4.63 -7.80 -10.25
CA HIS A 118 4.62 -8.28 -11.63
C HIS A 118 5.60 -7.58 -12.58
N ALA A 119 6.02 -6.34 -12.29
CA ALA A 119 6.81 -5.53 -13.21
C ALA A 119 7.83 -4.62 -12.49
N TYR A 120 8.27 -4.97 -11.28
CA TYR A 120 9.16 -4.12 -10.49
C TYR A 120 10.47 -3.79 -11.21
N LYS A 121 11.16 -4.82 -11.72
CA LYS A 121 12.46 -4.64 -12.37
C LYS A 121 12.35 -3.81 -13.64
N GLU A 122 11.32 -4.05 -14.44
CA GLU A 122 11.03 -3.35 -15.68
C GLU A 122 10.73 -1.87 -15.44
N LEU A 123 9.88 -1.59 -14.44
CA LEU A 123 9.52 -0.21 -14.07
C LEU A 123 10.71 0.55 -13.48
N VAL A 124 11.53 -0.08 -12.64
CA VAL A 124 12.77 0.52 -12.12
C VAL A 124 13.77 0.81 -13.24
N ALA A 125 13.95 -0.13 -14.17
CA ALA A 125 14.84 0.06 -15.32
C ALA A 125 14.37 1.20 -16.22
N LEU A 126 13.07 1.25 -16.52
CA LEU A 126 12.47 2.31 -17.31
C LEU A 126 12.57 3.68 -16.62
N ALA A 127 12.31 3.75 -15.32
CA ALA A 127 12.45 4.98 -14.54
C ALA A 127 13.90 5.52 -14.61
N LYS A 128 14.89 4.62 -14.46
CA LYS A 128 16.30 4.97 -14.60
C LYS A 128 16.63 5.45 -16.02
N GLU A 129 16.16 4.77 -17.05
CA GLU A 129 16.36 5.18 -18.45
C GLU A 129 15.80 6.58 -18.72
N LYS A 130 14.60 6.85 -18.21
CA LYS A 130 13.92 8.14 -18.40
C LYS A 130 14.39 9.23 -17.44
N GLN A 131 15.30 8.93 -16.51
CA GLN A 131 15.73 9.84 -15.46
C GLN A 131 14.52 10.38 -14.66
N ARG A 132 13.64 9.47 -14.26
CA ARG A 132 12.43 9.74 -13.47
C ARG A 132 12.39 8.81 -12.25
N CYS A 133 11.60 9.20 -11.26
CA CYS A 133 11.37 8.37 -10.07
C CYS A 133 10.20 7.42 -10.30
N PHE A 134 10.36 6.18 -9.85
CA PHE A 134 9.29 5.24 -9.58
C PHE A 134 9.26 4.99 -8.08
N LEU A 135 8.22 5.45 -7.38
CA LEU A 135 8.09 5.45 -5.93
C LEU A 135 6.78 4.80 -5.48
N PHE A 136 6.79 4.16 -4.30
CA PHE A 136 5.72 3.25 -3.92
C PHE A 136 5.59 3.04 -2.41
N GLU A 137 5.93 4.05 -1.59
CA GLU A 137 5.94 3.93 -0.12
C GLU A 137 4.60 3.45 0.44
N SER A 138 3.49 3.93 -0.13
CA SER A 138 2.13 3.65 0.36
C SER A 138 1.59 2.25 0.03
N THR A 139 2.41 1.30 -0.43
CA THR A 139 1.89 0.02 -0.93
C THR A 139 1.68 -1.05 0.14
N VAL A 140 2.40 -1.01 1.27
CA VAL A 140 2.36 -2.09 2.28
C VAL A 140 1.85 -1.63 3.65
N MET A 141 2.43 -0.61 4.24
CA MET A 141 2.05 -0.06 5.55
C MET A 141 1.77 1.44 5.43
N ASP A 142 0.71 1.77 4.71
CA ASP A 142 0.18 3.14 4.59
C ASP A 142 1.28 4.19 4.34
N GLY A 143 1.57 5.05 5.32
CA GLY A 143 2.58 6.10 5.21
C GLY A 143 3.90 5.78 5.90
N MET A 144 4.09 4.56 6.40
CA MET A 144 5.34 4.17 7.06
C MET A 144 6.50 4.08 6.06
N PRO A 145 7.69 4.63 6.40
CA PRO A 145 8.83 4.69 5.49
C PRO A 145 9.56 3.34 5.38
N ILE A 146 8.88 2.31 4.88
CA ILE A 146 9.45 0.97 4.73
C ILE A 146 10.47 0.94 3.60
N PHE A 147 10.05 1.35 2.41
CA PHE A 147 10.90 1.20 1.22
C PHE A 147 12.00 2.26 1.17
N SER A 148 11.72 3.46 1.64
CA SER A 148 12.72 4.54 1.70
C SER A 148 13.75 4.34 2.82
N LEU A 149 13.39 3.63 3.89
CA LEU A 149 14.29 3.42 5.03
C LEU A 149 15.57 2.67 4.63
N PHE A 150 15.45 1.61 3.81
CA PHE A 150 16.59 0.77 3.48
C PHE A 150 17.69 1.51 2.71
N PRO A 151 17.42 2.18 1.58
CA PRO A 151 18.48 2.88 0.85
C PRO A 151 19.00 4.13 1.57
N LEU A 152 18.20 4.78 2.41
CA LEU A 152 18.56 6.06 3.04
C LEU A 152 19.11 5.89 4.46
N GLY A 153 18.53 4.99 5.25
CA GLY A 153 18.85 4.83 6.67
C GLY A 153 19.64 3.59 7.01
N LEU A 154 19.65 2.58 6.14
CA LEU A 154 20.25 1.27 6.37
C LEU A 154 21.19 0.85 5.22
N PRO A 155 22.08 1.73 4.73
CA PRO A 155 22.95 1.40 3.62
C PRO A 155 23.89 0.24 3.97
N ALA A 156 24.13 -0.65 3.00
CA ALA A 156 25.00 -1.81 3.14
C ALA A 156 24.57 -2.84 4.20
N SER A 157 23.31 -2.80 4.67
CA SER A 157 22.74 -3.86 5.51
C SER A 157 22.08 -4.94 4.66
N GLU A 158 22.14 -6.19 5.10
CA GLU A 158 21.47 -7.31 4.46
C GLU A 158 20.19 -7.68 5.21
N LEU A 159 19.04 -7.63 4.54
CA LEU A 159 17.78 -8.13 5.09
C LEU A 159 17.75 -9.67 5.02
N ARG A 160 17.78 -10.31 6.18
CA ARG A 160 17.72 -11.77 6.34
C ARG A 160 16.30 -12.28 6.42
N GLY A 161 15.39 -11.49 7.00
CA GLY A 161 13.99 -11.86 7.12
C GLY A 161 13.15 -10.76 7.69
N PHE A 162 11.85 -10.99 7.67
CA PHE A 162 10.89 -10.14 8.37
C PHE A 162 9.69 -10.95 8.87
N SER A 163 9.03 -10.40 9.89
CA SER A 163 7.73 -10.87 10.35
C SER A 163 6.82 -9.70 10.67
N GLY A 164 5.51 -9.82 10.40
CA GLY A 164 4.59 -8.71 10.64
C GLY A 164 3.12 -9.09 10.64
N VAL A 165 2.32 -8.26 11.31
CA VAL A 165 0.86 -8.27 11.24
C VAL A 165 0.47 -7.09 10.35
N LEU A 166 0.09 -7.39 9.10
CA LEU A 166 -0.01 -6.41 8.01
C LEU A 166 -1.42 -6.31 7.40
N ASN A 167 -2.43 -6.95 8.01
CA ASN A 167 -3.80 -6.91 7.50
C ASN A 167 -4.77 -6.49 8.61
N SER A 168 -5.36 -5.32 8.43
CA SER A 168 -6.27 -4.70 9.40
C SER A 168 -7.57 -5.47 9.58
N THR A 169 -8.15 -6.00 8.51
CA THR A 169 -9.42 -6.75 8.55
C THR A 169 -9.29 -7.98 9.45
N THR A 170 -8.28 -8.81 9.23
CA THR A 170 -8.05 -10.01 10.05
C THR A 170 -7.69 -9.68 11.48
N ASN A 171 -6.95 -8.58 11.71
CA ASN A 171 -6.62 -8.13 13.05
C ASN A 171 -7.87 -7.74 13.85
N VAL A 172 -8.79 -6.99 13.22
CA VAL A 172 -10.09 -6.64 13.83
C VAL A 172 -10.94 -7.89 14.06
N VAL A 173 -11.09 -8.76 13.06
CA VAL A 173 -11.93 -9.96 13.17
C VAL A 173 -11.45 -10.87 14.29
N LEU A 174 -10.16 -11.17 14.38
CA LEU A 174 -9.61 -11.99 15.46
C LEU A 174 -9.82 -11.33 16.83
N THR A 175 -9.60 -10.04 16.96
CA THR A 175 -9.81 -9.29 18.21
C THR A 175 -11.27 -9.31 18.66
N GLU A 176 -12.22 -9.15 17.74
CA GLU A 176 -13.66 -9.18 18.06
C GLU A 176 -14.13 -10.59 18.46
N ILE A 177 -13.59 -11.65 17.86
CA ILE A 177 -13.85 -13.04 18.27
C ILE A 177 -13.28 -13.30 19.69
N GLU A 178 -12.10 -12.81 20.00
CA GLU A 178 -11.52 -12.88 21.35
C GLU A 178 -12.41 -12.19 22.41
N ARG A 179 -13.17 -11.16 21.99
CA ARG A 179 -14.12 -10.42 22.82
C ARG A 179 -15.49 -11.10 22.93
N GLY A 180 -15.67 -12.27 22.32
CA GLY A 180 -16.87 -13.10 22.44
C GLY A 180 -17.84 -13.00 21.25
N ARG A 181 -17.56 -12.22 20.20
CA ARG A 181 -18.40 -12.18 19.00
C ARG A 181 -18.23 -13.44 18.18
N SER A 182 -19.27 -13.81 17.44
CA SER A 182 -19.16 -14.81 16.37
C SER A 182 -18.32 -14.28 15.21
N PHE A 183 -17.87 -15.18 14.33
CA PHE A 183 -17.12 -14.83 13.12
C PHE A 183 -17.90 -13.85 12.23
N ALA A 184 -19.20 -14.11 12.07
CA ALA A 184 -20.09 -13.25 11.27
C ALA A 184 -20.23 -11.85 11.86
N GLU A 185 -20.44 -11.72 13.18
CA GLU A 185 -20.55 -10.44 13.87
C GLU A 185 -19.21 -9.66 13.82
N ALA A 186 -18.08 -10.35 13.93
CA ALA A 186 -16.75 -9.74 13.84
C ALA A 186 -16.50 -9.15 12.44
N ILE A 187 -16.89 -9.85 11.37
CA ILE A 187 -16.82 -9.34 10.00
C ILE A 187 -17.74 -8.12 9.83
N GLN A 188 -19.01 -8.20 10.28
CA GLN A 188 -19.93 -7.06 10.23
C GLN A 188 -19.38 -5.85 10.97
N ARG A 189 -18.71 -6.08 12.10
CA ARG A 189 -18.05 -5.02 12.86
C ARG A 189 -16.93 -4.36 12.05
N ALA A 190 -16.06 -5.13 11.42
CA ALA A 190 -15.00 -4.61 10.56
C ALA A 190 -15.55 -3.81 9.36
N GLN A 191 -16.65 -4.27 8.76
CA GLN A 191 -17.37 -3.56 7.70
C GLN A 191 -17.99 -2.25 8.19
N SER A 192 -18.65 -2.26 9.34
CA SER A 192 -19.26 -1.06 9.93
C SER A 192 -18.23 0.01 10.30
N MET A 193 -16.99 -0.38 10.57
CA MET A 193 -15.86 0.50 10.80
C MET A 193 -15.22 1.01 9.50
N GLY A 194 -15.68 0.53 8.33
CA GLY A 194 -15.10 0.88 7.04
C GLY A 194 -13.72 0.25 6.78
N ILE A 195 -13.34 -0.77 7.55
CA ILE A 195 -12.05 -1.48 7.45
C ILE A 195 -12.14 -2.62 6.45
N ALA A 196 -13.21 -3.42 6.52
CA ALA A 196 -13.46 -4.51 5.59
C ALA A 196 -14.38 -4.07 4.45
N GLU A 197 -14.09 -4.57 3.26
CA GLU A 197 -14.98 -4.43 2.09
C GLU A 197 -16.24 -5.32 2.25
N THR A 198 -17.20 -5.16 1.32
CA THR A 198 -18.43 -5.97 1.30
C THR A 198 -18.11 -7.46 1.19
N ASP A 199 -17.10 -7.82 0.40
CA ASP A 199 -16.54 -9.16 0.32
C ASP A 199 -15.09 -9.14 0.85
N PRO A 200 -14.86 -9.52 2.13
CA PRO A 200 -13.55 -9.48 2.76
C PRO A 200 -12.73 -10.76 2.52
N GLU A 201 -13.13 -11.63 1.60
CA GLU A 201 -12.55 -12.97 1.47
C GLU A 201 -11.03 -12.94 1.20
N GLN A 202 -10.55 -11.97 0.40
CA GLN A 202 -9.12 -11.83 0.12
C GLN A 202 -8.28 -11.45 1.37
N ASP A 203 -8.90 -10.81 2.35
CA ASP A 203 -8.28 -10.56 3.65
C ASP A 203 -8.28 -11.84 4.49
N LEU A 204 -9.46 -12.47 4.61
CA LEU A 204 -9.69 -13.60 5.51
C LEU A 204 -8.94 -14.87 5.08
N ASP A 205 -8.75 -15.09 3.78
CA ASP A 205 -7.96 -16.19 3.22
C ASP A 205 -6.46 -15.90 3.17
N GLY A 206 -6.04 -14.66 3.49
CA GLY A 206 -4.65 -14.20 3.52
C GLY A 206 -4.07 -13.81 2.16
N SER A 207 -4.90 -13.67 1.11
CA SER A 207 -4.44 -13.28 -0.24
C SER A 207 -3.83 -11.89 -0.27
N ASP A 208 -4.46 -10.87 0.34
CA ASP A 208 -3.88 -9.53 0.43
C ASP A 208 -2.52 -9.55 1.16
N SER A 209 -2.44 -10.32 2.25
CA SER A 209 -1.20 -10.50 3.00
C SER A 209 -0.10 -11.18 2.17
N ALA A 210 -0.46 -12.16 1.34
CA ALA A 210 0.50 -12.83 0.44
C ALA A 210 1.05 -11.86 -0.62
N VAL A 211 0.22 -10.98 -1.18
CA VAL A 211 0.67 -9.91 -2.09
C VAL A 211 1.67 -8.98 -1.37
N LYS A 212 1.40 -8.61 -0.11
CA LYS A 212 2.32 -7.77 0.68
C LYS A 212 3.66 -8.46 0.92
N VAL A 213 3.66 -9.75 1.26
CA VAL A 213 4.89 -10.54 1.43
C VAL A 213 5.67 -10.59 0.12
N ALA A 214 5.03 -10.95 -1.00
CA ALA A 214 5.68 -10.99 -2.31
C ALA A 214 6.28 -9.63 -2.71
N THR A 215 5.57 -8.53 -2.41
CA THR A 215 6.05 -7.16 -2.63
C THR A 215 7.30 -6.86 -1.82
N LEU A 216 7.28 -7.12 -0.50
CA LEU A 216 8.41 -6.86 0.39
C LEU A 216 9.64 -7.67 -0.01
N VAL A 217 9.48 -8.94 -0.32
CA VAL A 217 10.59 -9.81 -0.76
C VAL A 217 11.16 -9.34 -2.09
N THR A 218 10.30 -9.06 -3.07
CA THR A 218 10.74 -8.59 -4.40
C THR A 218 11.55 -7.31 -4.29
N VAL A 219 11.06 -6.34 -3.49
CA VAL A 219 11.67 -5.01 -3.41
C VAL A 219 12.85 -4.97 -2.42
N LEU A 220 12.67 -5.45 -1.19
CA LEU A 220 13.67 -5.27 -0.12
C LEU A 220 14.74 -6.35 -0.12
N MET A 221 14.39 -7.60 -0.49
CA MET A 221 15.36 -8.71 -0.56
C MET A 221 15.94 -8.90 -1.97
N GLY A 222 15.38 -8.21 -2.98
CA GLY A 222 15.84 -8.30 -4.37
C GLY A 222 15.52 -9.63 -5.05
N ILE A 223 14.63 -10.45 -4.47
CA ILE A 223 14.27 -11.79 -4.97
C ILE A 223 12.87 -11.69 -5.61
N PRO A 224 12.73 -11.77 -6.95
CA PRO A 224 11.43 -11.77 -7.60
C PRO A 224 10.55 -12.91 -7.08
N THR A 225 9.44 -12.57 -6.45
CA THR A 225 8.58 -13.53 -5.76
C THR A 225 7.17 -13.47 -6.30
N LYS A 226 6.68 -14.60 -6.80
CA LYS A 226 5.29 -14.76 -7.24
C LYS A 226 4.36 -14.93 -6.04
N ILE A 227 3.12 -14.44 -6.14
CA ILE A 227 2.12 -14.58 -5.06
C ILE A 227 1.87 -16.04 -4.73
N GLU A 228 1.83 -16.91 -5.76
CA GLU A 228 1.57 -18.35 -5.63
C GLU A 228 2.69 -19.11 -4.89
N SER A 229 3.89 -18.55 -4.81
CA SER A 229 4.99 -19.13 -4.06
C SER A 229 4.93 -18.84 -2.55
N VAL A 230 4.04 -17.96 -2.11
CA VAL A 230 3.81 -17.67 -0.70
C VAL A 230 2.90 -18.75 -0.11
N GLN A 231 3.41 -19.56 0.81
CA GLN A 231 2.61 -20.51 1.56
C GLN A 231 1.55 -19.79 2.37
N ARG A 232 0.28 -20.11 2.15
CA ARG A 232 -0.84 -19.33 2.69
C ARG A 232 -1.86 -20.18 3.42
N ALA A 233 -2.23 -19.72 4.62
CA ALA A 233 -3.39 -20.19 5.37
C ALA A 233 -4.14 -18.98 5.95
N GLY A 234 -5.44 -18.90 5.66
CA GLY A 234 -6.32 -17.86 6.19
C GLY A 234 -6.79 -18.12 7.61
N ILE A 235 -7.49 -17.16 8.20
CA ILE A 235 -8.00 -17.26 9.57
C ILE A 235 -9.27 -18.11 9.70
N ARG A 236 -9.95 -18.43 8.60
CA ARG A 236 -11.20 -19.22 8.61
C ARG A 236 -11.00 -20.67 9.08
N ALA A 237 -9.79 -21.19 9.05
CA ALA A 237 -9.47 -22.52 9.58
C ALA A 237 -9.46 -22.57 11.13
N LEU A 238 -9.48 -21.41 11.81
CA LEU A 238 -9.57 -21.31 13.25
C LEU A 238 -11.02 -21.37 13.71
N SER A 239 -11.34 -22.22 14.68
CA SER A 239 -12.66 -22.16 15.36
C SER A 239 -12.67 -20.98 16.34
N GLU A 240 -13.86 -20.41 16.56
CA GLU A 240 -14.07 -19.33 17.54
C GLU A 240 -13.66 -19.76 18.95
N GLU A 241 -13.97 -21.02 19.31
CA GLU A 241 -13.58 -21.61 20.58
C GLU A 241 -12.05 -21.63 20.75
N LYS A 242 -11.33 -22.04 19.71
CA LYS A 242 -9.85 -22.08 19.71
C LYS A 242 -9.27 -20.68 19.87
N ILE A 243 -9.84 -19.66 19.20
CA ILE A 243 -9.40 -18.27 19.31
C ILE A 243 -9.59 -17.75 20.74
N ARG A 244 -10.73 -18.08 21.38
CA ARG A 244 -11.05 -17.61 22.73
C ARG A 244 -10.24 -18.34 23.82
N SER A 245 -10.03 -19.66 23.67
CA SER A 245 -9.40 -20.49 24.69
C SER A 245 -7.96 -20.11 24.99
N VAL A 246 -7.21 -19.64 24.01
CA VAL A 246 -5.79 -19.28 24.14
C VAL A 246 -5.55 -17.99 24.94
N ARG A 247 -6.58 -17.15 25.05
CA ARG A 247 -6.48 -15.88 25.80
C ARG A 247 -6.18 -16.09 27.29
N SER A 248 -6.78 -17.10 27.90
CA SER A 248 -6.53 -17.43 29.30
C SER A 248 -5.10 -17.94 29.56
N ALA A 249 -4.46 -18.48 28.53
CA ALA A 249 -3.05 -18.90 28.55
C ALA A 249 -2.07 -17.74 28.23
N GLY A 250 -2.55 -16.50 28.17
CA GLY A 250 -1.71 -15.35 27.85
C GLY A 250 -1.23 -15.32 26.41
N MET A 251 -2.02 -15.86 25.47
CA MET A 251 -1.68 -15.93 24.05
C MET A 251 -2.77 -15.33 23.18
N ARG A 252 -2.43 -14.94 21.95
CA ARG A 252 -3.37 -14.41 20.94
C ARG A 252 -3.04 -14.91 19.54
N TYR A 253 -4.06 -15.18 18.76
CA TYR A 253 -3.89 -15.44 17.33
C TYR A 253 -3.76 -14.14 16.54
N LYS A 254 -2.76 -14.10 15.66
CA LYS A 254 -2.61 -13.05 14.64
C LYS A 254 -2.34 -13.71 13.29
N LEU A 255 -2.79 -13.07 12.20
CA LEU A 255 -2.36 -13.46 10.85
C LEU A 255 -0.97 -12.86 10.63
N VAL A 256 0.05 -13.71 10.66
CA VAL A 256 1.46 -13.29 10.57
C VAL A 256 1.99 -13.51 9.16
N CYS A 257 2.57 -12.46 8.61
CA CYS A 257 3.36 -12.46 7.38
C CYS A 257 4.81 -12.76 7.73
N ARG A 258 5.47 -13.71 7.05
CA ARG A 258 6.90 -14.00 7.25
C ARG A 258 7.61 -14.18 5.92
N ALA A 259 8.85 -13.74 5.89
CA ALA A 259 9.83 -14.18 4.91
C ALA A 259 11.18 -14.37 5.58
N GLU A 260 11.90 -15.41 5.20
CA GLU A 260 13.21 -15.72 5.72
C GLU A 260 14.11 -16.21 4.59
N ARG A 261 15.31 -15.65 4.48
CA ARG A 261 16.30 -16.07 3.50
C ARG A 261 16.78 -17.49 3.82
N ARG A 262 16.79 -18.36 2.82
CA ARG A 262 17.23 -19.76 2.90
C ARG A 262 18.20 -20.04 1.75
N GLY A 263 19.49 -19.99 2.03
CA GLY A 263 20.51 -20.07 0.98
C GLY A 263 20.30 -18.95 -0.06
N ASP A 264 20.21 -19.30 -1.33
CA ASP A 264 19.98 -18.35 -2.43
C ASP A 264 18.50 -18.00 -2.64
N GLY A 265 17.58 -18.62 -1.88
CA GLY A 265 16.14 -18.40 -1.97
C GLY A 265 15.55 -17.73 -0.74
N VAL A 266 14.23 -17.73 -0.70
CA VAL A 266 13.45 -17.20 0.41
C VAL A 266 12.26 -18.10 0.70
N GLU A 267 12.00 -18.38 1.96
CA GLU A 267 10.78 -19.03 2.42
C GLU A 267 9.76 -17.96 2.80
N CYS A 268 8.57 -17.99 2.18
CA CYS A 268 7.51 -17.01 2.37
C CYS A 268 6.26 -17.68 2.94
N ARG A 269 5.68 -17.10 3.99
CA ARG A 269 4.49 -17.66 4.64
C ARG A 269 3.55 -16.58 5.14
N VAL A 270 2.26 -16.83 5.01
CA VAL A 270 1.17 -16.12 5.68
C VAL A 270 0.30 -17.14 6.39
N ALA A 271 0.20 -17.05 7.70
CA ALA A 271 -0.61 -17.99 8.48
C ALA A 271 -1.06 -17.39 9.82
N PRO A 272 -2.18 -17.88 10.38
CA PRO A 272 -2.50 -17.62 11.78
C PRO A 272 -1.41 -18.21 12.68
N GLU A 273 -0.80 -17.38 13.50
CA GLU A 273 0.21 -17.79 14.49
C GLU A 273 -0.26 -17.43 15.90
N LEU A 274 0.14 -18.26 16.86
CA LEU A 274 -0.13 -18.05 18.27
C LEU A 274 1.04 -17.29 18.89
N LEU A 275 0.78 -16.05 19.29
CA LEU A 275 1.76 -15.14 19.88
C LEU A 275 1.54 -15.01 21.38
N LEU A 276 2.63 -14.96 22.16
CA LEU A 276 2.57 -14.61 23.57
C LEU A 276 2.16 -13.13 23.71
N VAL A 277 1.41 -12.78 24.76
CA VAL A 277 1.02 -11.38 25.02
C VAL A 277 2.22 -10.46 25.28
N SER A 278 3.40 -11.02 25.57
CA SER A 278 4.66 -10.29 25.65
C SER A 278 5.24 -9.91 24.29
N ASP A 279 4.77 -10.54 23.19
CA ASP A 279 5.14 -10.14 21.84
C ASP A 279 4.40 -8.84 21.48
N PRO A 280 5.11 -7.79 21.06
CA PRO A 280 4.48 -6.51 20.68
C PRO A 280 3.39 -6.66 19.62
N MET A 281 3.50 -7.64 18.72
CA MET A 281 2.50 -7.89 17.68
C MET A 281 1.20 -8.47 18.23
N ALA A 282 1.23 -9.18 19.36
CA ALA A 282 0.03 -9.74 19.99
C ALA A 282 -0.92 -8.63 20.48
N GLY A 283 -0.37 -7.49 20.90
CA GLY A 283 -1.12 -6.34 21.40
C GLY A 283 -1.75 -5.44 20.33
N LEU A 284 -1.52 -5.70 19.04
CA LEU A 284 -2.08 -4.87 17.97
C LEU A 284 -3.61 -5.03 17.89
N GLU A 285 -4.32 -3.91 17.88
CA GLU A 285 -5.77 -3.84 17.75
C GLU A 285 -6.18 -2.86 16.66
N GLY A 286 -7.41 -2.95 16.20
CA GLY A 286 -7.96 -2.06 15.16
C GLY A 286 -7.20 -2.18 13.84
N THR A 287 -6.91 -1.03 13.24
CA THR A 287 -6.12 -0.94 12.00
C THR A 287 -4.61 -0.97 12.22
N SER A 288 -4.16 -1.04 13.49
CA SER A 288 -2.75 -1.05 13.82
C SER A 288 -2.02 -2.21 13.14
N SER A 289 -0.81 -1.95 12.70
CA SER A 289 0.08 -2.90 12.04
C SER A 289 1.49 -2.81 12.59
N ALA A 290 2.25 -3.89 12.47
CA ALA A 290 3.66 -3.89 12.82
C ALA A 290 4.43 -4.83 11.90
N ILE A 291 5.68 -4.47 11.66
CA ILE A 291 6.66 -5.31 10.98
C ILE A 291 7.99 -5.26 11.73
N ARG A 292 8.59 -6.43 11.93
CA ARG A 292 9.95 -6.60 12.42
C ARG A 292 10.83 -7.00 11.24
N PHE A 293 11.96 -6.37 11.12
CA PHE A 293 13.01 -6.69 10.17
C PHE A 293 14.20 -7.28 10.91
N ASP A 294 14.71 -8.41 10.41
CA ASP A 294 15.91 -9.06 10.90
C ASP A 294 17.04 -8.85 9.89
N LEU A 295 17.97 -7.96 10.22
CA LEU A 295 19.14 -7.68 9.42
C LEU A 295 20.30 -8.61 9.81
N ASP A 296 21.40 -8.53 9.09
CA ASP A 296 22.64 -9.25 9.39
C ASP A 296 23.30 -8.78 10.71
N LEU A 297 23.10 -7.53 11.10
CA LEU A 297 23.75 -6.92 12.27
C LEU A 297 22.80 -6.74 13.47
N PHE A 298 21.53 -6.47 13.24
CA PHE A 298 20.52 -6.20 14.29
C PHE A 298 19.11 -6.42 13.75
N SER A 299 18.14 -6.42 14.67
CA SER A 299 16.72 -6.44 14.32
C SER A 299 16.06 -5.17 14.85
N PHE A 300 15.02 -4.70 14.16
CA PHE A 300 14.19 -3.57 14.60
C PHE A 300 12.74 -3.79 14.18
N SER A 301 11.85 -3.02 14.77
CA SER A 301 10.42 -3.06 14.42
C SER A 301 9.89 -1.67 14.13
N LEU A 302 8.97 -1.60 13.16
CA LEU A 302 8.11 -0.46 12.90
C LEU A 302 6.71 -0.81 13.36
N VAL A 303 6.06 0.11 14.07
CA VAL A 303 4.68 -0.04 14.52
C VAL A 303 3.90 1.18 14.07
N GLU A 304 2.75 0.95 13.46
CA GLU A 304 1.81 1.97 13.06
C GLU A 304 0.52 1.80 13.86
N HIS A 305 0.09 2.86 14.53
CA HIS A 305 -1.07 2.83 15.40
C HIS A 305 -2.29 3.42 14.73
N ASN A 306 -3.32 2.59 14.52
CA ASN A 306 -4.63 2.98 14.00
C ASN A 306 -4.58 3.92 12.77
N PRO A 307 -3.83 3.56 11.70
CA PRO A 307 -3.80 4.36 10.49
C PRO A 307 -5.19 4.46 9.87
N GLY A 308 -5.46 5.63 9.27
CA GLY A 308 -6.58 5.87 8.39
C GLY A 308 -6.10 6.08 6.95
N VAL A 309 -7.02 6.35 6.04
CA VAL A 309 -6.71 6.62 4.63
C VAL A 309 -5.76 7.82 4.43
N GLU A 310 -5.73 8.73 5.41
CA GLU A 310 -4.83 9.87 5.45
C GLU A 310 -3.36 9.44 5.58
N ALA A 311 -3.09 8.34 6.26
CA ALA A 311 -1.74 7.79 6.37
C ALA A 311 -1.24 7.27 5.01
N THR A 312 -2.08 6.55 4.27
CA THR A 312 -1.78 6.14 2.88
C THR A 312 -1.53 7.36 1.98
N ALA A 313 -2.38 8.38 2.10
CA ALA A 313 -2.21 9.63 1.35
C ALA A 313 -0.91 10.36 1.73
N TYR A 314 -0.48 10.27 2.98
CA TYR A 314 0.78 10.87 3.43
C TYR A 314 2.00 10.18 2.80
N GLY A 315 2.02 8.86 2.68
CA GLY A 315 3.10 8.15 2.00
C GLY A 315 3.25 8.57 0.53
N LEU A 316 2.11 8.78 -0.17
CA LEU A 316 2.12 9.34 -1.53
C LEU A 316 2.67 10.78 -1.57
N LEU A 317 2.34 11.60 -0.56
CA LEU A 317 2.88 12.96 -0.45
C LEU A 317 4.39 12.94 -0.16
N ALA A 318 4.86 12.04 0.69
CA ALA A 318 6.29 11.87 0.97
C ALA A 318 7.07 11.47 -0.28
N ASP A 319 6.53 10.52 -1.05
CA ASP A 319 7.09 10.13 -2.35
C ASP A 319 7.07 11.28 -3.37
N PHE A 320 6.00 12.08 -3.38
CA PHE A 320 5.94 13.28 -4.22
C PHE A 320 7.07 14.25 -3.91
N LEU A 321 7.30 14.55 -2.64
CA LEU A 321 8.40 15.45 -2.23
C LEU A 321 9.76 14.88 -2.62
N ARG A 322 9.97 13.57 -2.48
CA ARG A 322 11.19 12.91 -2.92
C ARG A 322 11.39 13.01 -4.44
N ALA A 323 10.32 12.79 -5.21
CA ALA A 323 10.36 12.84 -6.66
C ALA A 323 10.70 14.23 -7.22
N VAL A 324 10.20 15.30 -6.59
CA VAL A 324 10.40 16.67 -7.10
C VAL A 324 11.66 17.35 -6.55
N GLN A 325 12.36 16.71 -5.60
CA GLN A 325 13.62 17.20 -5.03
C GLN A 325 14.84 16.37 -5.52
N SER A 326 14.63 15.32 -6.30
CA SER A 326 15.65 14.41 -6.84
C SER A 326 16.40 14.98 -8.04
#